data_39b62b5744a0145689ea6f63214e56f2
#
_entry.id   39b62b5744a0145689ea6f63214e56f2
#
_cell.length_a   1.000
_cell.length_b   1.000
_cell.length_c   1.000
_cell.angle_alpha   90.00
_cell.angle_beta   90.00
_cell.angle_gamma   90.00
#
_symmetry.space_group_name_H-M   'P 1'
#
loop_
_entity.id
_entity.type
_entity.pdbx_description
1 polymer ?
#
loop_
_entity_poly.entity_id
_entity_poly.type
_entity_poly.pdbx_seq_one_letter_code
_entity_poly.pdbx_strand_id
1 'polypeptide(L)'
;MADLFVSWQDYIDLNEQLVLKVADSGWKFDSLLCLARGGMRPGDIFSRVYSKPLSVLSTSSYRAMSGTVQGELNISSCITGTEALKGMGLLVDDMGDSGITLAKVVKHLKSDFPEITEIRIAVLWWKERSVFQPDY
;
A
#
# COMPACT_ATOMS: atom_id res chain seq x y z
N MET A 1 22.50 4.26 -11.65
CA MET A 1 21.48 3.89 -10.67
C MET A 1 21.85 2.57 -10.02
N ALA A 2 21.86 2.53 -8.71
CA ALA A 2 22.22 1.30 -8.01
C ALA A 2 21.01 0.36 -7.93
N ASP A 3 21.23 -0.92 -8.21
CA ASP A 3 20.23 -1.94 -8.04
C ASP A 3 20.28 -2.48 -6.61
N LEU A 4 19.13 -2.66 -6.01
CA LEU A 4 19.00 -3.26 -4.69
C LEU A 4 18.63 -4.73 -4.85
N PHE A 5 19.48 -5.62 -4.35
CA PHE A 5 19.21 -7.04 -4.32
C PHE A 5 18.69 -7.45 -2.96
N VAL A 6 17.52 -8.07 -2.93
CA VAL A 6 16.87 -8.47 -1.69
C VAL A 6 16.62 -9.96 -1.73
N SER A 7 17.19 -10.68 -0.76
CA SER A 7 16.92 -12.10 -0.61
C SER A 7 15.52 -12.33 -0.04
N TRP A 8 15.04 -13.57 -0.13
CA TRP A 8 13.76 -13.94 0.48
C TRP A 8 13.77 -13.70 1.99
N GLN A 9 14.88 -14.00 2.66
CA GLN A 9 15.00 -13.77 4.11
C GLN A 9 14.98 -12.28 4.43
N ASP A 10 15.68 -11.46 3.66
CA ASP A 10 15.65 -10.01 3.82
C ASP A 10 14.24 -9.45 3.64
N TYR A 11 13.51 -9.98 2.69
CA TYR A 11 12.14 -9.58 2.43
C TYR A 11 11.23 -9.91 3.63
N ILE A 12 11.36 -11.10 4.19
CA ILE A 12 10.61 -11.52 5.38
C ILE A 12 10.95 -10.60 6.57
N ASP A 13 12.23 -10.33 6.77
CA ASP A 13 12.69 -9.47 7.86
C ASP A 13 12.15 -8.05 7.73
N LEU A 14 12.12 -7.51 6.51
CA LEU A 14 11.54 -6.19 6.25
C LEU A 14 10.04 -6.15 6.54
N ASN A 15 9.31 -7.19 6.20
CA ASN A 15 7.89 -7.29 6.54
C ASN A 15 7.68 -7.28 8.05
N GLU A 16 8.48 -8.03 8.80
CA GLU A 16 8.40 -8.04 10.26
C GLU A 16 8.71 -6.67 10.86
N GLN A 17 9.75 -6.02 10.35
CA GLN A 17 10.13 -4.67 10.80
C GLN A 17 9.02 -3.65 10.54
N LEU A 18 8.36 -3.74 9.40
CA LEU A 18 7.26 -2.84 9.05
C LEU A 18 6.07 -3.03 10.01
N VAL A 19 5.71 -4.27 10.29
CA VAL A 19 4.64 -4.60 11.24
C VAL A 19 4.95 -4.03 12.63
N LEU A 20 6.19 -4.20 13.09
CA LEU A 20 6.64 -3.69 14.39
C LEU A 20 6.65 -2.16 14.41
N LYS A 21 7.05 -1.53 13.31
CA LYS A 21 7.09 -0.07 13.21
C LYS A 21 5.70 0.54 13.38
N VAL A 22 4.69 -0.07 12.77
CA VAL A 22 3.30 0.37 12.94
C VAL A 22 2.85 0.15 14.38
N ALA A 23 3.15 -1.00 14.96
CA ALA A 23 2.80 -1.31 16.36
C ALA A 23 3.44 -0.31 17.33
N ASP A 24 4.73 -0.02 17.14
CA ASP A 24 5.49 0.87 18.01
C ASP A 24 5.01 2.32 17.95
N SER A 25 4.37 2.71 16.84
CA SER A 25 3.80 4.05 16.70
C SER A 25 2.62 4.31 17.63
N GLY A 26 1.98 3.24 18.12
CA GLY A 26 0.77 3.35 18.93
C GLY A 26 -0.50 3.65 18.16
N TRP A 27 -0.39 3.95 16.87
CA TRP A 27 -1.56 4.20 16.04
C TRP A 27 -2.29 2.90 15.72
N LYS A 28 -3.60 2.92 15.88
CA LYS A 28 -4.45 1.75 15.64
C LYS A 28 -5.39 2.01 14.48
N PHE A 29 -5.45 1.07 13.55
CA PHE A 29 -6.31 1.18 12.38
C PHE A 29 -7.53 0.26 12.51
N ASP A 30 -8.62 0.70 11.88
CA ASP A 30 -9.89 -0.03 11.85
C ASP A 30 -10.02 -0.84 10.57
N SER A 31 -9.48 -0.33 9.46
CA SER A 31 -9.54 -0.95 8.14
C SER A 31 -8.15 -1.16 7.58
N LEU A 32 -7.96 -2.27 6.89
CA LEU A 32 -6.69 -2.64 6.26
C LEU A 32 -6.92 -2.88 4.77
N LEU A 33 -6.15 -2.16 3.97
CA LEU A 33 -6.23 -2.24 2.51
C LEU A 33 -4.84 -2.42 1.93
N CYS A 34 -4.68 -3.35 1.00
CA CYS A 34 -3.43 -3.49 0.26
C CYS A 34 -3.64 -3.23 -1.23
N LEU A 35 -2.58 -2.80 -1.89
CA LEU A 35 -2.56 -2.65 -3.34
C LEU A 35 -2.04 -3.93 -3.98
N ALA A 36 -2.84 -4.51 -4.86
CA ALA A 36 -2.38 -5.63 -5.67
C ALA A 36 -1.44 -5.06 -6.75
N ARG A 37 -0.34 -5.75 -7.05
CA ARG A 37 0.02 -7.06 -6.51
C ARG A 37 1.05 -6.98 -5.38
N GLY A 38 1.94 -5.97 -5.42
CA GLY A 38 3.09 -5.88 -4.52
C GLY A 38 2.73 -5.80 -3.04
N GLY A 39 1.63 -5.16 -2.72
CA GLY A 39 1.16 -5.01 -1.34
C GLY A 39 0.45 -6.24 -0.77
N MET A 40 0.22 -7.28 -1.57
CA MET A 40 -0.56 -8.44 -1.11
C MET A 40 0.15 -9.26 -0.03
N ARG A 41 1.46 -9.49 -0.17
CA ARG A 41 2.21 -10.23 0.85
C ARG A 41 2.30 -9.48 2.16
N PRO A 42 2.77 -8.22 2.19
CA PRO A 42 2.74 -7.47 3.45
C PRO A 42 1.31 -7.29 3.98
N GLY A 43 0.33 -7.08 3.11
CA GLY A 43 -1.07 -6.97 3.51
C GLY A 43 -1.58 -8.22 4.22
N ASP A 44 -1.28 -9.41 3.69
CA ASP A 44 -1.64 -10.67 4.33
C ASP A 44 -1.01 -10.81 5.72
N ILE A 45 0.26 -10.44 5.85
CA ILE A 45 0.97 -10.48 7.14
C ILE A 45 0.30 -9.56 8.14
N PHE A 46 0.04 -8.30 7.76
CA PHE A 46 -0.66 -7.34 8.62
C PHE A 46 -2.04 -7.87 9.05
N SER A 47 -2.78 -8.43 8.12
CA SER A 47 -4.11 -8.98 8.40
C SER A 47 -4.06 -10.06 9.48
N ARG A 48 -3.10 -10.97 9.37
CA ARG A 48 -2.96 -12.08 10.33
C ARG A 48 -2.45 -11.61 11.69
N VAL A 49 -1.44 -10.73 11.70
CA VAL A 49 -0.86 -10.23 12.95
C VAL A 49 -1.85 -9.39 13.74
N TYR A 50 -2.58 -8.52 13.06
CA TYR A 50 -3.51 -7.60 13.71
C TYR A 50 -4.94 -8.15 13.80
N SER A 51 -5.21 -9.31 13.24
CA SER A 51 -6.55 -9.92 13.21
C SER A 51 -7.58 -8.97 12.59
N LYS A 52 -7.21 -8.37 11.46
CA LYS A 52 -8.08 -7.48 10.70
C LYS A 52 -8.38 -8.07 9.33
N PRO A 53 -9.63 -7.98 8.86
CA PRO A 53 -9.94 -8.38 7.48
C PRO A 53 -9.11 -7.59 6.48
N LEU A 54 -8.66 -8.26 5.42
CA LEU A 54 -7.88 -7.65 4.35
C LEU A 54 -8.78 -7.27 3.19
N SER A 55 -8.74 -6.00 2.80
CA SER A 55 -9.34 -5.54 1.55
C SER A 55 -8.24 -5.34 0.51
N VAL A 56 -8.57 -5.59 -0.74
CA VAL A 56 -7.61 -5.52 -1.86
C VAL A 56 -8.13 -4.57 -2.93
N LEU A 57 -7.29 -3.62 -3.31
CA LEU A 57 -7.53 -2.72 -4.42
C LEU A 57 -6.53 -3.02 -5.52
N SER A 58 -7.03 -3.30 -6.72
CA SER A 58 -6.16 -3.53 -7.88
C SER A 58 -5.87 -2.22 -8.57
N THR A 59 -4.60 -1.99 -8.86
CA THR A 59 -4.14 -0.88 -9.69
C THR A 59 -3.20 -1.41 -10.76
N SER A 60 -3.21 -0.77 -11.90
CA SER A 60 -2.25 -1.08 -12.95
C SER A 60 -1.91 0.19 -13.71
N SER A 61 -0.65 0.30 -14.11
CA SER A 61 -0.24 1.33 -15.06
C SER A 61 0.07 0.65 -16.38
N TYR A 62 -0.59 1.12 -17.42
CA TYR A 62 -0.35 0.64 -18.78
C TYR A 62 0.93 1.27 -19.32
N ARG A 63 1.78 0.46 -19.94
CA ARG A 63 2.96 0.96 -20.66
C ARG A 63 2.80 0.68 -22.14
N ALA A 64 3.19 1.64 -22.96
CA ALA A 64 3.23 1.44 -24.39
C ALA A 64 4.15 0.27 -24.75
N MET A 65 3.93 -0.34 -25.92
CA MET A 65 4.72 -1.49 -26.37
C MET A 65 6.22 -1.20 -26.41
N SER A 66 6.59 0.05 -26.59
CA SER A 66 8.00 0.48 -26.55
C SER A 66 8.59 0.45 -25.13
N GLY A 67 7.76 0.36 -24.11
CA GLY A 67 8.20 0.38 -22.72
C GLY A 67 8.71 1.73 -22.24
N THR A 68 8.70 2.75 -23.08
CA THR A 68 9.26 4.05 -22.76
C THR A 68 8.26 5.09 -22.26
N VAL A 69 6.98 4.89 -22.56
CA VAL A 69 5.91 5.82 -22.15
C VAL A 69 5.01 5.12 -21.16
N GLN A 70 4.87 5.73 -19.99
CA GLN A 70 3.93 5.27 -18.99
C GLN A 70 2.54 5.74 -19.39
N GLY A 71 1.59 4.80 -19.49
CA GLY A 71 0.21 5.10 -19.74
C GLY A 71 -0.53 5.54 -18.48
N GLU A 72 -1.83 5.72 -18.60
CA GLU A 72 -2.67 6.07 -17.47
C GLU A 72 -2.65 5.00 -16.38
N LEU A 73 -2.72 5.46 -15.15
CA LEU A 73 -2.95 4.58 -14.01
C LEU A 73 -4.43 4.21 -13.97
N ASN A 74 -4.70 2.93 -14.03
CA ASN A 74 -6.05 2.40 -13.84
C ASN A 74 -6.23 1.94 -12.39
N ILE A 75 -7.25 2.48 -11.75
CA ILE A 75 -7.64 2.08 -10.40
C ILE A 75 -8.98 1.35 -10.51
N SER A 76 -9.08 0.16 -9.94
CA SER A 76 -10.33 -0.58 -9.93
C SER A 76 -11.44 0.22 -9.25
N SER A 77 -12.63 0.18 -9.82
CA SER A 77 -13.80 0.80 -9.21
C SER A 77 -14.30 0.04 -7.98
N CYS A 78 -13.88 -1.21 -7.84
CA CYS A 78 -14.31 -2.09 -6.76
C CYS A 78 -13.13 -2.49 -5.87
N ILE A 79 -13.40 -2.53 -4.57
CA ILE A 79 -12.47 -3.07 -3.58
C ILE A 79 -13.03 -4.41 -3.13
N THR A 80 -12.21 -5.46 -3.17
CA THR A 80 -12.58 -6.78 -2.71
C THR A 80 -12.25 -6.91 -1.23
N GLY A 81 -13.26 -7.23 -0.43
CA GLY A 81 -13.09 -7.42 1.01
C GLY A 81 -14.39 -7.85 1.65
N THR A 82 -14.32 -8.33 2.88
CA THR A 82 -15.48 -8.82 3.62
C THR A 82 -16.17 -7.76 4.46
N GLU A 83 -15.51 -6.64 4.67
CA GLU A 83 -16.05 -5.53 5.47
C GLU A 83 -15.91 -4.20 4.75
N ALA A 84 -16.79 -3.27 5.08
CA ALA A 84 -16.73 -1.91 4.54
C ALA A 84 -15.52 -1.17 5.10
N LEU A 85 -14.89 -0.33 4.28
CA LEU A 85 -13.80 0.52 4.69
C LEU A 85 -14.32 1.71 5.48
N LYS A 86 -13.86 1.85 6.71
CA LYS A 86 -14.29 2.93 7.61
C LYS A 86 -13.25 3.25 8.66
N GLY A 87 -13.36 4.43 9.24
CA GLY A 87 -12.48 4.86 10.32
C GLY A 87 -11.05 5.09 9.86
N MET A 88 -10.11 4.70 10.68
CA MET A 88 -8.69 4.83 10.39
C MET A 88 -8.24 3.68 9.49
N GLY A 89 -7.76 4.00 8.29
CA GLY A 89 -7.35 3.02 7.29
C GLY A 89 -5.84 2.95 7.15
N LEU A 90 -5.32 1.73 7.13
CA LEU A 90 -3.92 1.46 6.79
C LEU A 90 -3.86 0.94 5.36
N LEU A 91 -3.14 1.66 4.51
CA LEU A 91 -2.89 1.28 3.12
C LEU A 91 -1.47 0.71 3.02
N VAL A 92 -1.36 -0.51 2.54
CA VAL A 92 -0.09 -1.25 2.47
C VAL A 92 0.30 -1.51 1.03
N ASP A 93 1.56 -1.22 0.71
CA ASP A 93 2.16 -1.52 -0.59
C ASP A 93 3.60 -1.95 -0.38
N ASP A 94 4.25 -2.46 -1.43
CA ASP A 94 5.65 -2.87 -1.33
C ASP A 94 6.61 -1.69 -1.54
N MET A 95 6.33 -0.83 -2.48
CA MET A 95 7.26 0.24 -2.86
C MET A 95 6.58 1.57 -3.12
N GLY A 96 7.12 2.63 -2.53
CA GLY A 96 6.81 4.01 -2.89
C GLY A 96 7.85 4.56 -3.85
N ASP A 97 7.69 4.31 -5.16
CA ASP A 97 8.65 4.75 -6.18
C ASP A 97 8.51 6.26 -6.44
N SER A 98 7.67 6.67 -7.38
CA SER A 98 7.41 8.09 -7.64
C SER A 98 6.45 8.69 -6.61
N GLY A 99 5.65 7.88 -5.96
CA GLY A 99 4.58 8.29 -5.07
C GLY A 99 3.29 8.71 -5.77
N ILE A 100 3.30 8.77 -7.09
CA ILE A 100 2.13 9.19 -7.88
C ILE A 100 0.98 8.21 -7.71
N THR A 101 1.26 6.92 -7.76
CA THR A 101 0.26 5.87 -7.57
C THR A 101 -0.40 5.98 -6.20
N LEU A 102 0.41 6.08 -5.15
CA LEU A 102 -0.09 6.18 -3.78
C LEU A 102 -0.93 7.44 -3.57
N ALA A 103 -0.47 8.57 -4.11
CA ALA A 103 -1.21 9.84 -4.01
C ALA A 103 -2.58 9.74 -4.70
N LYS A 104 -2.64 9.13 -5.88
CA LYS A 104 -3.89 8.95 -6.61
C LYS A 104 -4.83 7.98 -5.90
N VAL A 105 -4.30 6.91 -5.34
CA VAL A 105 -5.08 5.93 -4.56
C VAL A 105 -5.68 6.59 -3.33
N VAL A 106 -4.91 7.36 -2.57
CA VAL A 106 -5.41 8.09 -1.39
C VAL A 106 -6.54 9.02 -1.79
N LYS A 107 -6.37 9.77 -2.87
CA LYS A 107 -7.41 10.66 -3.38
C LYS A 107 -8.69 9.90 -3.76
N HIS A 108 -8.55 8.78 -4.44
CA HIS A 108 -9.66 7.91 -4.82
C HIS A 108 -10.41 7.39 -3.59
N LEU A 109 -9.67 6.92 -2.58
CA LEU A 109 -10.27 6.40 -1.35
C LEU A 109 -11.05 7.48 -0.59
N LYS A 110 -10.48 8.67 -0.48
CA LYS A 110 -11.15 9.79 0.19
C LYS A 110 -12.43 10.23 -0.53
N SER A 111 -12.43 10.14 -1.86
CA SER A 111 -13.58 10.51 -2.68
C SER A 111 -14.70 9.46 -2.61
N ASP A 112 -14.35 8.18 -2.77
CA ASP A 112 -15.32 7.11 -2.97
C ASP A 112 -15.70 6.37 -1.68
N PHE A 113 -14.91 6.54 -0.61
CA PHE A 113 -15.15 5.88 0.66
C PHE A 113 -15.16 6.92 1.79
N PRO A 114 -16.24 7.73 1.88
CA PRO A 114 -16.29 8.86 2.82
C PRO A 114 -16.30 8.46 4.30
N GLU A 115 -16.53 7.19 4.62
CA GLU A 115 -16.46 6.71 6.00
C GLU A 115 -15.04 6.55 6.51
N ILE A 116 -14.05 6.58 5.62
CA ILE A 116 -12.64 6.60 6.01
C ILE A 116 -12.31 8.00 6.54
N THR A 117 -11.85 8.06 7.80
CA THR A 117 -11.54 9.35 8.46
C THR A 117 -10.08 9.73 8.35
N GLU A 118 -9.18 8.75 8.31
CA GLU A 118 -7.74 8.97 8.18
C GLU A 118 -7.13 7.81 7.40
N ILE A 119 -6.14 8.09 6.58
CA ILE A 119 -5.39 7.06 5.86
C ILE A 119 -3.91 7.24 6.18
N ARG A 120 -3.26 6.17 6.63
CA ARG A 120 -1.81 6.12 6.74
C ARG A 120 -1.28 5.05 5.79
N ILE A 121 -0.06 5.24 5.32
CA ILE A 121 0.56 4.40 4.31
C ILE A 121 1.79 3.72 4.89
N ALA A 122 1.87 2.41 4.71
CA ALA A 122 3.01 1.59 5.07
C ALA A 122 3.60 0.94 3.83
N VAL A 123 4.89 1.08 3.61
CA VAL A 123 5.61 0.48 2.49
C VAL A 123 6.89 -0.19 2.96
N LEU A 124 7.33 -1.23 2.24
CA LEU A 124 8.61 -1.90 2.52
C LEU A 124 9.79 -1.05 2.08
N TRP A 125 9.66 -0.38 0.93
CA TRP A 125 10.70 0.48 0.36
C TRP A 125 10.12 1.81 -0.06
N TRP A 126 10.89 2.87 0.15
CA TRP A 126 10.53 4.21 -0.25
C TRP A 126 11.74 4.90 -0.88
N LYS A 127 11.54 5.52 -2.04
CA LYS A 127 12.59 6.30 -2.70
C LYS A 127 12.51 7.75 -2.25
N GLU A 128 13.65 8.33 -1.89
CA GLU A 128 13.73 9.73 -1.42
C GLU A 128 13.15 10.73 -2.42
N ARG A 129 13.26 10.43 -3.71
CA ARG A 129 12.72 11.27 -4.77
C ARG A 129 11.21 11.16 -4.96
N SER A 130 10.56 10.30 -4.19
CA SER A 130 9.10 10.16 -4.27
C SER A 130 8.41 11.45 -3.88
N VAL A 131 7.36 11.82 -4.60
CA VAL A 131 6.53 12.99 -4.28
C VAL A 131 5.62 12.76 -3.08
N PHE A 132 5.57 11.55 -2.58
CA PHE A 132 4.73 11.16 -1.46
C PHE A 132 5.55 10.41 -0.43
N GLN A 133 5.55 10.90 0.82
CA GLN A 133 6.25 10.24 1.90
C GLN A 133 5.29 9.32 2.65
N PRO A 134 5.61 8.02 2.80
CA PRO A 134 4.79 7.11 3.60
C PRO A 134 4.91 7.44 5.08
N ASP A 135 3.92 7.01 5.86
CA ASP A 135 3.91 7.19 7.32
C ASP A 135 4.83 6.17 8.00
N TYR A 136 4.97 5.01 7.36
CA TYR A 136 5.77 3.90 7.90
C TYR A 136 6.64 3.25 6.83
#